data_4464a54178e933b1a5dac96aabb1cdec
#
_entry.id   4464a54178e933b1a5dac96aabb1cdec
#
_cell.length_a   1.000
_cell.length_b   1.000
_cell.length_c   1.000
_cell.angle_alpha   90.00
_cell.angle_beta   90.00
_cell.angle_gamma   90.00
#
_symmetry.space_group_name_H-M   'P 1'
#
loop_
_entity.id
_entity.type
_entity.pdbx_description
1 polymer ?
#
loop_
_entity_poly.entity_id
_entity_poly.type
_entity_poly.pdbx_seq_one_letter_code
_entity_poly.pdbx_strand_id
1 'polypeptide(L)'
;YKNSATFMDGYRSVGTLVIGGKDAFKKGEVIANAIIKKCYLIFKENKMGNFTKTSFDIVGSNSIYGPKKNDVKTKEIVLRIVAAHLHKEALIIFSKELAQAVTGMAAGVINYLGGRPRVSPSIHLFSFLLPKDQIKIKMRMNKKVVPIPSYMPEDTKRIQKDYSSNTAKDLLKKDYCIPLINLAYARSGDKGDHANI
;
A
#
# COMPACT_ATOMS: atom_id res chain seq x y z
N TYR A 1 -13.22 -19.78 -13.79
CA TYR A 1 -13.82 -18.64 -13.11
C TYR A 1 -12.75 -17.83 -12.36
N LYS A 2 -12.87 -16.50 -12.40
CA LYS A 2 -12.07 -15.63 -11.54
C LYS A 2 -12.76 -15.52 -10.19
N ASN A 3 -12.04 -15.92 -9.14
CA ASN A 3 -12.48 -15.81 -7.76
C ASN A 3 -11.61 -14.83 -7.01
N SER A 4 -12.17 -14.26 -5.96
CA SER A 4 -11.45 -13.38 -5.06
C SER A 4 -11.75 -13.80 -3.62
N ALA A 5 -10.72 -13.89 -2.84
CA ALA A 5 -10.79 -14.15 -1.41
C ALA A 5 -10.16 -13.00 -0.64
N THR A 6 -10.70 -12.69 0.51
CA THR A 6 -10.09 -11.74 1.44
C THR A 6 -9.53 -12.49 2.63
N PHE A 7 -8.36 -12.07 3.11
CA PHE A 7 -7.76 -12.63 4.31
C PHE A 7 -7.18 -11.52 5.18
N MET A 8 -7.08 -11.79 6.45
CA MET A 8 -6.49 -10.86 7.41
C MET A 8 -5.00 -11.14 7.52
N ASP A 9 -4.18 -10.12 7.25
CA ASP A 9 -2.73 -10.16 7.32
C ASP A 9 -2.23 -9.21 8.42
N GLY A 10 -2.51 -9.58 9.66
CA GLY A 10 -2.15 -8.79 10.83
C GLY A 10 -2.93 -7.48 10.94
N TYR A 11 -2.25 -6.46 11.43
CA TYR A 11 -2.82 -5.15 11.73
C TYR A 11 -1.97 -4.02 11.14
N ARG A 12 -2.58 -2.87 10.96
CA ARG A 12 -1.93 -1.63 10.52
C ARG A 12 -2.36 -0.45 11.36
N SER A 13 -1.47 0.52 11.47
CA SER A 13 -1.75 1.81 12.09
C SER A 13 -1.07 2.91 11.28
N VAL A 14 -1.73 4.05 11.17
CA VAL A 14 -1.19 5.23 10.47
C VAL A 14 -1.23 6.39 11.43
N GLY A 15 -0.06 6.93 11.71
CA GLY A 15 0.07 8.11 12.54
C GLY A 15 0.48 9.32 11.73
N THR A 16 -0.01 10.49 12.11
CA THR A 16 0.30 11.76 11.47
C THR A 16 0.71 12.79 12.51
N LEU A 17 1.79 13.54 12.21
CA LEU A 17 2.24 14.67 13.01
C LEU A 17 2.42 15.86 12.08
N VAL A 18 2.03 17.04 12.54
CA VAL A 18 2.38 18.30 11.88
C VAL A 18 3.63 18.84 12.54
N ILE A 19 4.61 19.23 11.73
CA ILE A 19 5.89 19.74 12.21
C ILE A 19 6.15 21.09 11.55
N GLY A 20 6.27 22.10 12.36
CA GLY A 20 6.51 23.48 11.92
C GLY A 20 7.89 24.02 12.31
N GLY A 21 8.22 25.15 11.67
CA GLY A 21 9.39 25.95 11.97
C GLY A 21 10.64 25.60 11.19
N LYS A 22 11.79 26.06 11.68
CA LYS A 22 13.08 25.82 11.02
C LYS A 22 13.39 24.34 10.95
N ASP A 23 13.92 23.89 9.81
CA ASP A 23 14.34 22.52 9.54
C ASP A 23 13.21 21.47 9.71
N ALA A 24 11.95 21.83 9.40
CA ALA A 24 10.79 20.96 9.55
C ALA A 24 10.98 19.59 8.88
N PHE A 25 11.54 19.56 7.68
CA PHE A 25 11.82 18.33 6.95
C PHE A 25 12.78 17.40 7.71
N LYS A 26 13.94 17.91 8.13
CA LYS A 26 14.92 17.13 8.90
C LYS A 26 14.36 16.64 10.22
N LYS A 27 13.58 17.48 10.90
CA LYS A 27 12.87 17.07 12.12
C LYS A 27 11.96 15.88 11.84
N GLY A 28 11.20 15.93 10.74
CA GLY A 28 10.31 14.85 10.33
C GLY A 28 11.06 13.52 10.14
N GLU A 29 12.17 13.51 9.43
CA GLU A 29 12.99 12.33 9.23
C GLU A 29 13.54 11.76 10.53
N VAL A 30 14.11 12.63 11.37
CA VAL A 30 14.69 12.22 12.67
C VAL A 30 13.61 11.67 13.60
N ILE A 31 12.45 12.32 13.68
CA ILE A 31 11.34 11.89 14.52
C ILE A 31 10.78 10.55 14.06
N ALA A 32 10.56 10.35 12.74
CA ALA A 32 10.08 9.09 12.20
C ALA A 32 11.01 7.93 12.56
N ASN A 33 12.29 8.10 12.30
CA ASN A 33 13.30 7.10 12.61
C ASN A 33 13.43 6.83 14.10
N ALA A 34 13.36 7.87 14.93
CA ALA A 34 13.42 7.73 16.40
C ALA A 34 12.24 6.93 16.95
N ILE A 35 11.01 7.21 16.49
CA ILE A 35 9.80 6.49 16.91
C ILE A 35 9.89 5.01 16.50
N ILE A 36 10.24 4.74 15.23
CA ILE A 36 10.37 3.38 14.73
C ILE A 36 11.43 2.62 15.52
N LYS A 37 12.62 3.22 15.73
CA LYS A 37 13.71 2.61 16.49
C LYS A 37 13.32 2.35 17.94
N LYS A 38 12.64 3.28 18.59
CA LYS A 38 12.15 3.11 19.96
C LYS A 38 11.16 1.95 20.05
N CYS A 39 10.22 1.86 19.11
CA CYS A 39 9.28 0.73 19.05
C CYS A 39 10.01 -0.61 18.89
N TYR A 40 11.03 -0.69 18.04
CA TYR A 40 11.83 -1.91 17.91
C TYR A 40 12.49 -2.34 19.22
N LEU A 41 13.02 -1.39 19.99
CA LEU A 41 13.61 -1.69 21.30
C LEU A 41 12.56 -2.24 22.27
N ILE A 42 11.40 -1.59 22.35
CA ILE A 42 10.30 -2.04 23.22
C ILE A 42 9.78 -3.42 22.78
N PHE A 43 9.65 -3.67 21.49
CA PHE A 43 9.22 -4.97 20.97
C PHE A 43 10.22 -6.08 21.30
N LYS A 44 11.52 -5.78 21.20
CA LYS A 44 12.57 -6.73 21.56
C LYS A 44 12.49 -7.10 23.04
N GLU A 45 12.36 -6.12 23.93
CA GLU A 45 12.22 -6.34 25.38
C GLU A 45 10.98 -7.17 25.73
N ASN A 46 9.87 -6.92 25.04
CA ASN A 46 8.60 -7.61 25.27
C ASN A 46 8.41 -8.88 24.42
N LYS A 47 9.42 -9.31 23.66
CA LYS A 47 9.40 -10.50 22.78
C LYS A 47 8.21 -10.52 21.80
N MET A 48 7.84 -9.35 21.27
CA MET A 48 6.66 -9.19 20.40
C MET A 48 6.95 -9.43 18.92
N GLY A 49 8.22 -9.64 18.54
CA GLY A 49 8.64 -9.67 17.15
C GLY A 49 8.85 -8.25 16.59
N ASN A 50 9.10 -8.15 15.30
CA ASN A 50 9.35 -6.88 14.63
C ASN A 50 8.15 -6.42 13.82
N PHE A 51 8.12 -5.16 13.41
CA PHE A 51 7.19 -4.70 12.39
C PHE A 51 7.29 -5.58 11.14
N THR A 52 6.17 -5.92 10.55
CA THR A 52 6.13 -6.59 9.23
C THR A 52 6.42 -5.60 8.11
N LYS A 53 5.99 -4.34 8.29
CA LYS A 53 6.28 -3.26 7.36
C LYS A 53 6.23 -1.92 8.08
N THR A 54 7.17 -1.03 7.72
CA THR A 54 7.13 0.38 8.13
C THR A 54 7.48 1.26 6.95
N SER A 55 6.84 2.41 6.87
CA SER A 55 7.19 3.47 5.94
C SER A 55 6.80 4.82 6.51
N PHE A 56 7.44 5.88 6.06
CA PHE A 56 6.98 7.23 6.36
C PHE A 56 7.10 8.13 5.13
N ASP A 57 6.21 9.10 5.07
CA ASP A 57 6.18 10.13 4.05
C ASP A 57 6.17 11.52 4.73
N ILE A 58 6.87 12.46 4.12
CA ILE A 58 6.91 13.86 4.57
C ILE A 58 6.16 14.70 3.55
N VAL A 59 4.86 14.86 3.76
CA VAL A 59 3.98 15.64 2.89
C VAL A 59 4.28 17.14 3.09
N GLY A 60 4.36 17.89 2.00
CA GLY A 60 4.80 19.29 1.99
C GLY A 60 6.25 19.46 1.55
N SER A 61 6.97 18.36 1.27
CA SER A 61 8.35 18.35 0.77
C SER A 61 8.50 17.65 -0.57
N ASN A 62 7.49 17.76 -1.43
CA ASN A 62 7.42 17.10 -2.74
C ASN A 62 7.39 15.56 -2.72
N SER A 63 7.11 14.94 -1.59
CA SER A 63 7.06 13.47 -1.46
C SER A 63 6.03 12.80 -2.38
N ILE A 64 4.94 13.51 -2.72
CA ILE A 64 3.90 13.01 -3.63
C ILE A 64 4.22 13.33 -5.09
N TYR A 65 4.83 14.49 -5.35
CA TYR A 65 5.12 14.96 -6.69
C TYR A 65 6.35 14.28 -7.31
N GLY A 66 7.20 13.70 -6.48
CA GLY A 66 8.43 13.02 -6.88
C GLY A 66 9.71 13.76 -6.46
N PRO A 67 10.86 13.10 -6.54
CA PRO A 67 12.14 13.60 -6.03
C PRO A 67 12.74 14.67 -6.94
N LYS A 68 12.08 15.80 -7.15
CA LYS A 68 12.78 16.98 -7.60
C LYS A 68 13.66 17.43 -6.45
N LYS A 69 14.96 17.18 -6.58
CA LYS A 69 15.98 17.83 -5.77
C LYS A 69 15.65 19.31 -5.72
N ASN A 70 15.51 19.83 -4.59
CA ASN A 70 15.52 21.24 -4.21
C ASN A 70 14.18 21.75 -3.70
N ASP A 71 14.27 22.11 -2.60
CA ASP A 71 13.78 23.20 -1.79
C ASP A 71 13.09 22.69 -0.54
N VAL A 72 13.92 22.13 0.30
CA VAL A 72 13.55 21.82 1.68
C VAL A 72 13.48 23.10 2.54
N LYS A 73 13.05 24.21 1.91
CA LYS A 73 12.76 25.47 2.63
C LYS A 73 11.36 25.50 3.23
N THR A 74 10.61 24.40 3.09
CA THR A 74 9.29 24.32 3.71
C THR A 74 9.39 24.44 5.23
N LYS A 75 8.55 25.32 5.78
CA LYS A 75 8.48 25.57 7.21
C LYS A 75 7.40 24.73 7.91
N GLU A 76 6.60 24.04 7.14
CA GLU A 76 5.50 23.22 7.65
C GLU A 76 5.40 21.92 6.83
N ILE A 77 5.33 20.81 7.53
CA ILE A 77 5.18 19.47 6.93
C ILE A 77 4.17 18.65 7.70
N VAL A 78 3.61 17.66 7.02
CA VAL A 78 2.88 16.56 7.67
C VAL A 78 3.71 15.30 7.55
N LEU A 79 4.21 14.80 8.66
CA LEU A 79 4.84 13.50 8.76
C LEU A 79 3.76 12.44 8.90
N ARG A 80 3.71 11.49 7.97
CA ARG A 80 2.84 10.32 8.02
C ARG A 80 3.70 9.08 8.21
N ILE A 81 3.48 8.32 9.29
CA ILE A 81 4.16 7.06 9.57
C ILE A 81 3.15 5.94 9.48
N VAL A 82 3.44 4.95 8.66
CA VAL A 82 2.65 3.72 8.50
C VAL A 82 3.40 2.57 9.13
N ALA A 83 2.74 1.82 9.99
CA ALA A 83 3.30 0.64 10.62
C ALA A 83 2.33 -0.54 10.51
N ALA A 84 2.86 -1.72 10.22
CA ALA A 84 2.14 -2.99 10.19
C ALA A 84 2.83 -4.02 11.11
N HIS A 85 2.02 -4.84 11.76
CA HIS A 85 2.50 -5.87 12.69
C HIS A 85 1.47 -7.00 12.80
N LEU A 86 1.93 -8.23 13.08
CA LEU A 86 1.04 -9.37 13.27
C LEU A 86 0.17 -9.24 14.52
N HIS A 87 0.68 -8.60 15.57
CA HIS A 87 -0.02 -8.43 16.85
C HIS A 87 -0.53 -7.01 17.01
N LYS A 88 -1.80 -6.89 17.41
CA LYS A 88 -2.47 -5.61 17.66
C LYS A 88 -1.79 -4.80 18.76
N GLU A 89 -1.33 -5.47 19.80
CA GLU A 89 -0.71 -4.89 20.99
C GLU A 89 0.57 -4.10 20.65
N ALA A 90 1.36 -4.59 19.71
CA ALA A 90 2.54 -3.89 19.21
C ALA A 90 2.19 -2.54 18.57
N LEU A 91 1.12 -2.48 17.81
CA LEU A 91 0.67 -1.23 17.20
C LEU A 91 -0.02 -0.29 18.20
N ILE A 92 -0.57 -0.80 19.29
CA ILE A 92 -1.02 0.03 20.41
C ILE A 92 0.18 0.71 21.07
N ILE A 93 1.31 0.03 21.22
CA ILE A 93 2.56 0.63 21.70
C ILE A 93 3.01 1.71 20.72
N PHE A 94 3.10 1.42 19.43
CA PHE A 94 3.44 2.41 18.41
C PHE A 94 2.55 3.65 18.49
N SER A 95 1.25 3.48 18.68
CA SER A 95 0.28 4.58 18.82
C SER A 95 0.56 5.45 20.05
N LYS A 96 0.98 4.83 21.17
CA LYS A 96 1.37 5.55 22.39
C LYS A 96 2.66 6.33 22.21
N GLU A 97 3.67 5.70 21.57
CA GLU A 97 4.97 6.33 21.34
C GLU A 97 4.89 7.51 20.39
N LEU A 98 3.99 7.45 19.39
CA LEU A 98 3.73 8.58 18.51
C LEU A 98 3.16 9.79 19.27
N ALA A 99 2.26 9.54 20.21
CA ALA A 99 1.67 10.63 21.02
C ALA A 99 2.72 11.36 21.88
N GLN A 100 3.71 10.62 22.40
CA GLN A 100 4.80 11.21 23.18
C GLN A 100 5.72 12.11 22.36
N ALA A 101 5.83 11.87 21.05
CA ALA A 101 6.65 12.68 20.16
C ALA A 101 6.20 14.15 20.12
N VAL A 102 4.90 14.40 20.30
CA VAL A 102 4.31 15.75 20.30
C VAL A 102 4.84 16.60 21.44
N THR A 103 5.05 16.01 22.60
CA THR A 103 5.42 16.75 23.82
C THR A 103 6.91 16.73 24.11
N GLY A 104 7.65 15.76 23.59
CA GLY A 104 9.00 15.52 24.07
C GLY A 104 10.11 15.49 23.02
N MET A 105 9.82 15.41 21.72
CA MET A 105 10.89 15.16 20.74
C MET A 105 11.48 16.43 20.12
N ALA A 106 10.67 17.37 19.68
CA ALA A 106 11.18 18.60 19.09
C ALA A 106 10.18 19.75 19.16
N ALA A 107 10.69 20.99 19.21
CA ALA A 107 9.86 22.18 19.14
C ALA A 107 9.14 22.27 17.77
N GLY A 108 7.87 22.66 17.80
CA GLY A 108 7.03 22.80 16.58
C GLY A 108 6.35 21.51 16.13
N VAL A 109 6.39 20.45 16.91
CA VAL A 109 5.64 19.21 16.65
C VAL A 109 4.27 19.31 17.30
N ILE A 110 3.23 19.08 16.52
CA ILE A 110 1.84 19.06 17.02
C ILE A 110 1.10 17.84 16.46
N ASN A 111 0.13 17.36 17.22
CA ASN A 111 -0.78 16.33 16.76
C ASN A 111 -2.08 17.01 16.28
N TYR A 112 -2.21 17.13 14.97
CA TYR A 112 -3.30 17.90 14.38
C TYR A 112 -4.53 17.04 14.03
N LEU A 113 -4.37 15.76 13.76
CA LEU A 113 -5.40 14.93 13.15
C LEU A 113 -5.91 13.83 14.09
N GLY A 114 -6.85 14.17 14.97
CA GLY A 114 -7.73 13.18 15.58
C GLY A 114 -7.15 12.33 16.71
N GLY A 115 -6.08 12.76 17.36
CA GLY A 115 -5.52 12.06 18.51
C GLY A 115 -4.63 10.87 18.16
N ARG A 116 -4.58 9.86 19.03
CA ARG A 116 -3.73 8.69 18.83
C ARG A 116 -4.19 7.84 17.64
N PRO A 117 -3.26 7.33 16.83
CA PRO A 117 -3.58 6.45 15.71
C PRO A 117 -4.39 5.23 16.12
N ARG A 118 -5.43 4.93 15.38
CA ARG A 118 -6.21 3.71 15.57
C ARG A 118 -5.49 2.51 14.92
N VAL A 119 -5.60 1.36 15.56
CA VAL A 119 -5.14 0.09 15.02
C VAL A 119 -6.29 -0.58 14.30
N SER A 120 -6.10 -0.91 13.03
CA SER A 120 -7.09 -1.55 12.17
C SER A 120 -6.56 -2.87 11.65
N PRO A 121 -7.41 -3.89 11.40
CA PRO A 121 -6.98 -5.09 10.71
C PRO A 121 -6.50 -4.76 9.29
N SER A 122 -5.46 -5.46 8.84
CA SER A 122 -4.96 -5.39 7.48
C SER A 122 -5.66 -6.47 6.66
N ILE A 123 -6.55 -6.06 5.78
CA ILE A 123 -7.32 -6.98 4.92
C ILE A 123 -6.70 -6.94 3.53
N HIS A 124 -6.28 -8.08 3.04
CA HIS A 124 -5.73 -8.26 1.70
C HIS A 124 -6.71 -9.00 0.80
N LEU A 125 -6.72 -8.62 -0.48
CA LEU A 125 -7.46 -9.30 -1.52
C LEU A 125 -6.52 -10.24 -2.27
N PHE A 126 -6.92 -11.48 -2.40
CA PHE A 126 -6.25 -12.47 -3.23
C PHE A 126 -7.18 -12.92 -4.35
N SER A 127 -6.76 -12.74 -5.59
CA SER A 127 -7.54 -13.17 -6.77
C SER A 127 -6.87 -14.36 -7.43
N PHE A 128 -7.66 -15.36 -7.78
CA PHE A 128 -7.17 -16.58 -8.41
C PHE A 128 -8.16 -17.11 -9.46
N LEU A 129 -7.65 -17.94 -10.36
CA LEU A 129 -8.46 -18.62 -11.35
C LEU A 129 -8.78 -20.02 -10.86
N LEU A 130 -10.07 -20.36 -10.85
CA LEU A 130 -10.55 -21.70 -10.52
C LEU A 130 -11.02 -22.38 -11.80
N PRO A 131 -10.55 -23.59 -12.13
CA PRO A 131 -11.08 -24.40 -13.22
C PRO A 131 -12.59 -24.62 -13.08
N LYS A 132 -13.30 -24.60 -14.21
CA LYS A 132 -14.76 -24.69 -14.20
C LYS A 132 -15.29 -26.03 -13.73
N ASP A 133 -14.53 -27.09 -13.94
CA ASP A 133 -14.81 -28.47 -13.52
C ASP A 133 -14.80 -28.66 -12.00
N GLN A 134 -14.09 -27.80 -11.27
CA GLN A 134 -14.06 -27.84 -9.81
C GLN A 134 -15.29 -27.22 -9.15
N ILE A 135 -16.15 -26.54 -9.91
CA ILE A 135 -17.33 -25.86 -9.37
C ILE A 135 -18.58 -26.73 -9.59
N LYS A 136 -19.11 -27.26 -8.51
CA LYS A 136 -20.38 -27.98 -8.53
C LYS A 136 -21.55 -26.98 -8.51
N ILE A 137 -22.15 -26.75 -9.67
CA ILE A 137 -23.32 -25.89 -9.78
C ILE A 137 -24.56 -26.67 -9.30
N LYS A 138 -25.31 -26.08 -8.37
CA LYS A 138 -26.58 -26.63 -7.88
C LYS A 138 -27.69 -25.62 -8.11
N MET A 139 -28.75 -26.05 -8.77
CA MET A 139 -29.98 -25.26 -8.91
C MET A 139 -31.00 -25.71 -7.86
N ARG A 140 -31.60 -24.78 -7.18
CA ARG A 140 -32.74 -25.06 -6.27
C ARG A 140 -34.01 -24.47 -6.86
N MET A 141 -35.01 -25.32 -7.02
CA MET A 141 -36.33 -24.92 -7.47
C MET A 141 -37.36 -25.52 -6.50
N ASN A 142 -38.21 -24.70 -5.91
CA ASN A 142 -39.21 -25.12 -4.93
C ASN A 142 -38.68 -26.05 -3.82
N LYS A 143 -37.57 -25.67 -3.19
CA LYS A 143 -36.83 -26.44 -2.15
C LYS A 143 -36.20 -27.76 -2.62
N LYS A 144 -36.38 -28.17 -3.87
CA LYS A 144 -35.71 -29.34 -4.47
C LYS A 144 -34.42 -28.94 -5.16
N VAL A 145 -33.36 -29.74 -4.98
CA VAL A 145 -32.10 -29.56 -5.69
C VAL A 145 -32.23 -30.29 -7.04
N VAL A 146 -32.11 -29.55 -8.11
CA VAL A 146 -32.14 -30.10 -9.48
C VAL A 146 -30.69 -30.18 -9.97
N PRO A 147 -30.21 -31.38 -10.38
CA PRO A 147 -28.88 -31.51 -10.96
C PRO A 147 -28.85 -30.79 -12.30
N ILE A 148 -27.86 -29.91 -12.48
CA ILE A 148 -27.58 -29.30 -13.77
C ILE A 148 -26.53 -30.15 -14.47
N PRO A 149 -26.76 -30.63 -15.72
CA PRO A 149 -25.71 -31.26 -16.49
C PRO A 149 -24.51 -30.33 -16.58
N SER A 150 -23.34 -30.83 -16.25
CA SER A 150 -22.09 -30.09 -16.45
C SER A 150 -21.88 -29.91 -17.92
N TYR A 151 -22.24 -28.77 -18.49
CA TYR A 151 -21.92 -28.43 -19.86
C TYR A 151 -20.44 -28.12 -19.95
N MET A 152 -19.66 -29.08 -20.42
CA MET A 152 -18.31 -28.87 -20.87
C MET A 152 -18.38 -28.62 -22.39
N PRO A 153 -18.15 -27.39 -22.86
CA PRO A 153 -17.94 -27.20 -24.29
C PRO A 153 -16.68 -27.93 -24.68
N GLU A 154 -16.83 -28.91 -25.57
CA GLU A 154 -15.77 -29.82 -26.02
C GLU A 154 -14.61 -29.17 -26.75
N ASP A 155 -14.65 -27.90 -27.07
CA ASP A 155 -13.57 -27.23 -27.79
C ASP A 155 -13.42 -25.75 -27.37
N THR A 156 -12.86 -25.50 -26.21
CA THR A 156 -12.07 -24.28 -26.06
C THR A 156 -10.61 -24.63 -26.30
N LYS A 157 -10.19 -24.77 -27.54
CA LYS A 157 -8.79 -24.57 -27.92
C LYS A 157 -8.38 -23.27 -27.28
N ARG A 158 -7.51 -23.30 -26.29
CA ARG A 158 -6.87 -22.11 -25.75
C ARG A 158 -6.21 -21.42 -26.92
N ILE A 159 -6.83 -20.35 -27.38
CA ILE A 159 -6.14 -19.38 -28.23
C ILE A 159 -5.11 -18.78 -27.28
N GLN A 160 -3.95 -19.40 -27.19
CA GLN A 160 -2.73 -18.74 -26.75
C GLN A 160 -2.48 -17.67 -27.82
N LYS A 161 -2.99 -16.47 -27.60
CA LYS A 161 -2.45 -15.32 -28.29
C LYS A 161 -1.04 -15.15 -27.72
N ASP A 162 -0.08 -15.69 -28.43
CA ASP A 162 1.31 -15.31 -28.27
C ASP A 162 1.39 -13.81 -28.60
N TYR A 163 1.36 -13.01 -27.58
CA TYR A 163 1.82 -11.62 -27.67
C TYR A 163 3.35 -11.66 -27.75
N SER A 164 3.88 -12.20 -28.85
CA SER A 164 5.28 -12.00 -29.16
C SER A 164 5.45 -10.53 -29.56
N SER A 165 5.94 -9.74 -28.64
CA SER A 165 6.27 -8.32 -28.80
C SER A 165 7.52 -8.13 -29.71
N ASN A 166 7.56 -8.79 -30.87
CA ASN A 166 8.71 -8.71 -31.76
C ASN A 166 8.66 -7.54 -32.78
N THR A 167 7.59 -6.74 -32.77
CA THR A 167 7.44 -5.65 -33.74
C THR A 167 7.97 -4.28 -33.28
N ALA A 168 8.39 -4.13 -32.04
CA ALA A 168 8.83 -2.84 -31.52
C ALA A 168 10.36 -2.60 -31.60
N LYS A 169 11.15 -3.63 -31.88
CA LYS A 169 12.62 -3.53 -31.84
C LYS A 169 13.28 -2.91 -33.08
N ASP A 170 12.59 -2.86 -34.21
CA ASP A 170 13.19 -2.40 -35.47
C ASP A 170 12.93 -0.92 -35.80
N LEU A 171 12.16 -0.20 -35.01
CA LEU A 171 11.82 1.20 -35.28
C LEU A 171 12.64 2.25 -34.52
N LEU A 172 13.50 1.84 -33.59
CA LEU A 172 14.24 2.79 -32.75
C LEU A 172 15.68 2.94 -33.22
N LYS A 173 15.91 3.59 -34.38
CA LYS A 173 17.25 3.95 -34.84
C LYS A 173 17.74 5.33 -34.41
N LYS A 174 17.00 6.08 -33.62
CA LYS A 174 17.48 7.34 -33.01
C LYS A 174 16.83 7.50 -31.63
N ASP A 175 17.67 7.55 -30.61
CA ASP A 175 17.26 7.83 -29.24
C ASP A 175 16.92 9.32 -29.08
N TYR A 176 15.64 9.67 -29.24
CA TYR A 176 15.11 10.95 -28.84
C TYR A 176 14.51 10.82 -27.44
N CYS A 177 15.11 11.46 -26.45
CA CYS A 177 14.50 11.57 -25.12
C CYS A 177 13.43 12.66 -25.14
N ILE A 178 12.18 12.24 -25.22
CA ILE A 178 11.01 13.12 -25.11
C ILE A 178 10.32 12.80 -23.78
N PRO A 179 9.96 13.79 -22.95
CA PRO A 179 9.16 13.54 -21.76
C PRO A 179 7.88 12.81 -22.12
N LEU A 180 7.57 11.72 -21.41
CA LEU A 180 6.41 10.87 -21.70
C LEU A 180 5.10 11.67 -21.71
N ILE A 181 4.98 12.70 -20.86
CA ILE A 181 3.82 13.59 -20.78
C ILE A 181 3.52 14.35 -22.08
N ASN A 182 4.55 14.50 -22.96
CA ASN A 182 4.37 15.13 -24.25
C ASN A 182 3.88 14.17 -25.34
N LEU A 183 3.94 12.87 -25.08
CA LEU A 183 3.56 11.80 -26.01
C LEU A 183 2.26 11.13 -25.62
N ALA A 184 2.02 10.98 -24.32
CA ALA A 184 0.90 10.24 -23.80
C ALA A 184 0.49 10.75 -22.42
N TYR A 185 -0.76 10.52 -22.05
CA TYR A 185 -1.24 10.66 -20.68
C TYR A 185 -1.64 9.28 -20.15
N ALA A 186 -1.32 9.05 -18.89
CA ALA A 186 -1.66 7.80 -18.22
C ALA A 186 -2.69 8.05 -17.14
N ARG A 187 -3.56 7.08 -16.93
CA ARG A 187 -4.44 7.01 -15.75
C ARG A 187 -4.33 5.63 -15.11
N SER A 188 -4.36 5.58 -13.81
CA SER A 188 -4.53 4.31 -13.11
C SER A 188 -5.97 3.82 -13.27
N GLY A 189 -6.13 2.57 -13.68
CA GLY A 189 -7.42 1.87 -13.62
C GLY A 189 -7.51 1.06 -12.33
N ASP A 190 -8.73 0.74 -11.90
CA ASP A 190 -9.01 -0.08 -10.72
C ASP A 190 -8.92 -1.60 -10.99
N LYS A 191 -8.31 -2.01 -12.09
CA LYS A 191 -8.27 -3.41 -12.55
C LYS A 191 -6.90 -4.08 -12.38
N GLY A 192 -6.32 -3.97 -11.19
CA GLY A 192 -5.06 -4.60 -10.84
C GLY A 192 -3.84 -3.80 -11.30
N ASP A 193 -2.76 -4.49 -11.70
CA ASP A 193 -1.46 -3.88 -11.98
C ASP A 193 -1.35 -3.26 -13.39
N HIS A 194 -2.47 -2.91 -14.03
CA HIS A 194 -2.47 -2.32 -15.35
C HIS A 194 -2.65 -0.80 -15.29
N ALA A 195 -1.76 -0.09 -15.94
CA ALA A 195 -1.92 1.32 -16.26
C ALA A 195 -2.30 1.46 -17.75
N ASN A 196 -3.24 2.34 -18.04
CA ASN A 196 -3.57 2.73 -19.43
C ASN A 196 -2.70 3.93 -19.80
N ILE A 197 -1.96 3.81 -20.89
CA ILE A 197 -1.16 4.86 -21.49
C ILE A 197 -1.77 5.19 -22.86
#